data_084ba475e54c7996d09977b27ff73357
#
_entry.id   084ba475e54c7996d09977b27ff73357
#
_cell.length_a   1.000
_cell.length_b   1.000
_cell.length_c   1.000
_cell.angle_alpha   90.00
_cell.angle_beta   90.00
_cell.angle_gamma   90.00
#
_symmetry.space_group_name_H-M   'P 1'
#
loop_
_entity.id
_entity.type
_entity.pdbx_description
1 polymer ?
#
loop_
_entity_poly.entity_id
_entity_poly.type
_entity_poly.pdbx_seq_one_letter_code
_entity_poly.pdbx_strand_id
1 'polypeptide(L)'
;MFLDDQEMLHRREASDTMRNIKVRSSTMNDLIYGSATKIASEIRQKNVSCLEVIEIHLKRIEVVNPALNAVVQLCSERALAEAKAADVKISKKENIGPLHGVPMTLKDSLDTAEVVSTGGTKGRQNFIPANDSTVTSRLRNAGAILLGKTNTPEFTLAGETDNLVYGRTNNPYNLTRIPGGSSGGAAAIIASGGSPLDIGSDTGGSIRMPSHFCGITGIKPNSGRIPRTGHIVNHAMGAVDSLTQNGPMARYVEDLILTLPILCGRDWIDPAIIEMPLGDPYKVKIENLRVAFYTDNGIHEPSQAIQDAVKSAAMDLGDLGATVEEDRPNALEMIPEINNALNGGDGREWVKRLMESANTKEISPFLQKRINNAEPISTAEYTANLERLDQYRSHMLSFMKHYDVIISPTAPFTATEHGETFSNKNKNAFAYTSAYNMTGWPGTVVRYGTCEENLPIGVQIVSRPWREDVSLAIALELEKISGGWKNPNI
;
A
#
# COMPACT_ATOMS: atom_id res chain seq x y z
N MET A 1 8.08 7.58 65.53
CA MET A 1 8.29 6.36 64.74
C MET A 1 8.86 6.79 63.42
N PHE A 2 10.18 6.96 63.35
CA PHE A 2 10.88 7.42 62.16
C PHE A 2 11.14 6.20 61.28
N LEU A 3 10.71 6.26 60.01
CA LEU A 3 11.08 5.26 59.00
C LEU A 3 12.57 5.38 58.74
N ASP A 4 13.26 4.24 58.65
CA ASP A 4 14.70 4.09 58.46
C ASP A 4 15.10 4.73 57.11
N ASP A 5 16.15 5.51 57.10
CA ASP A 5 16.68 6.20 55.90
C ASP A 5 16.98 5.22 54.75
N GLN A 6 17.27 3.96 55.02
CA GLN A 6 17.47 2.91 54.05
C GLN A 6 16.15 2.51 53.34
N GLU A 7 15.04 2.49 54.04
CA GLU A 7 13.72 2.17 53.43
C GLU A 7 13.23 3.30 52.55
N MET A 8 13.56 4.54 52.86
CA MET A 8 13.27 5.71 52.00
C MET A 8 14.16 5.73 50.74
N LEU A 9 15.43 5.30 50.86
CA LEU A 9 16.32 5.18 49.69
C LEU A 9 15.85 4.10 48.73
N HIS A 10 15.50 2.91 49.21
CA HIS A 10 14.95 1.82 48.35
C HIS A 10 13.62 2.17 47.70
N ARG A 11 12.74 2.93 48.35
CA ARG A 11 11.49 3.41 47.74
C ARG A 11 11.74 4.46 46.65
N ARG A 12 12.75 5.33 46.80
CA ARG A 12 13.16 6.28 45.74
C ARG A 12 13.80 5.56 44.56
N GLU A 13 14.72 4.64 44.77
CA GLU A 13 15.35 3.83 43.72
C GLU A 13 14.29 2.99 42.93
N ALA A 14 13.35 2.35 43.63
CA ALA A 14 12.27 1.62 43.02
C ALA A 14 11.31 2.56 42.20
N SER A 15 11.02 3.76 42.74
CA SER A 15 10.22 4.77 42.06
C SER A 15 10.93 5.31 40.83
N ASP A 16 12.21 5.61 40.90
CA ASP A 16 13.01 6.10 39.77
C ASP A 16 13.22 5.01 38.70
N THR A 17 13.39 3.75 39.13
CA THR A 17 13.45 2.61 38.22
C THR A 17 12.12 2.39 37.50
N MET A 18 10.98 2.44 38.21
CA MET A 18 9.65 2.36 37.58
C MET A 18 9.34 3.57 36.67
N ARG A 19 9.78 4.77 37.03
CA ARG A 19 9.65 5.96 36.21
C ARG A 19 10.49 5.87 34.94
N ASN A 20 11.72 5.40 35.05
CA ASN A 20 12.60 5.14 33.89
C ASN A 20 12.09 4.01 33.00
N ILE A 21 11.49 2.95 33.56
CA ILE A 21 10.85 1.87 32.79
C ILE A 21 9.60 2.40 32.07
N LYS A 22 8.76 3.21 32.71
CA LYS A 22 7.60 3.86 32.05
C LYS A 22 8.00 4.84 30.97
N VAL A 23 9.01 5.66 31.18
CA VAL A 23 9.55 6.60 30.18
C VAL A 23 10.15 5.85 29.00
N ARG A 24 10.92 4.77 29.22
CA ARG A 24 11.45 3.92 28.14
C ARG A 24 10.35 3.18 27.37
N SER A 25 9.29 2.69 28.03
CA SER A 25 8.20 2.00 27.34
C SER A 25 7.33 2.94 26.51
N SER A 26 7.10 4.19 26.94
CA SER A 26 6.39 5.19 26.14
C SER A 26 7.19 5.61 24.92
N THR A 27 8.49 5.82 25.04
CA THR A 27 9.38 6.13 23.91
C THR A 27 9.50 4.97 22.93
N MET A 28 9.48 3.71 23.39
CA MET A 28 9.52 2.54 22.51
C MET A 28 8.23 2.40 21.70
N ASN A 29 7.06 2.55 22.30
CA ASN A 29 5.77 2.54 21.58
C ASN A 29 5.68 3.71 20.59
N ASP A 30 6.19 4.88 20.96
CA ASP A 30 6.25 6.06 20.09
C ASP A 30 7.11 5.85 18.84
N LEU A 31 8.13 5.00 18.90
CA LEU A 31 8.94 4.63 17.74
C LEU A 31 8.29 3.54 16.91
N ILE A 32 7.77 2.47 17.53
CA ILE A 32 7.10 1.36 16.83
C ILE A 32 5.92 1.86 16.01
N TYR A 33 5.11 2.75 16.58
CA TYR A 33 3.89 3.25 15.97
C TYR A 33 4.03 4.65 15.37
N GLY A 34 5.21 5.25 15.47
CA GLY A 34 5.51 6.53 14.85
C GLY A 34 5.50 6.48 13.32
N SER A 35 5.32 7.64 12.69
CA SER A 35 5.48 7.78 11.25
C SER A 35 6.96 7.63 10.84
N ALA A 36 7.20 7.23 9.59
CA ALA A 36 8.55 7.25 9.00
C ALA A 36 9.15 8.67 9.05
N THR A 37 8.32 9.68 8.85
CA THR A 37 8.66 11.12 8.96
C THR A 37 9.14 11.48 10.36
N LYS A 38 8.40 11.06 11.40
CA LYS A 38 8.80 11.26 12.81
C LYS A 38 10.09 10.52 13.12
N ILE A 39 10.21 9.25 12.74
CA ILE A 39 11.43 8.44 12.96
C ILE A 39 12.65 9.12 12.31
N ALA A 40 12.53 9.55 11.05
CA ALA A 40 13.61 10.26 10.36
C ALA A 40 14.01 11.55 11.08
N SER A 41 13.05 12.27 11.66
CA SER A 41 13.29 13.48 12.45
C SER A 41 14.04 13.18 13.75
N GLU A 42 13.59 12.18 14.52
CA GLU A 42 14.21 11.76 15.79
C GLU A 42 15.67 11.30 15.60
N ILE A 43 15.93 10.54 14.54
CA ILE A 43 17.29 10.12 14.16
C ILE A 43 18.15 11.35 13.81
N ARG A 44 17.63 12.27 13.00
CA ARG A 44 18.36 13.46 12.55
C ARG A 44 18.68 14.40 13.72
N GLN A 45 17.79 14.48 14.71
CA GLN A 45 17.98 15.23 15.95
C GLN A 45 18.87 14.49 16.97
N LYS A 46 19.25 13.24 16.69
CA LYS A 46 20.04 12.37 17.57
C LYS A 46 19.33 12.03 18.89
N ASN A 47 18.00 12.04 18.90
CA ASN A 47 17.20 11.59 20.04
C ASN A 47 17.18 10.06 20.14
N VAL A 48 17.40 9.39 19.00
CA VAL A 48 17.51 7.93 18.88
C VAL A 48 18.55 7.59 17.80
N SER A 49 19.25 6.48 17.95
CA SER A 49 20.16 5.97 16.92
C SER A 49 19.42 5.15 15.86
N CYS A 50 20.00 5.05 14.65
CA CYS A 50 19.50 4.15 13.63
C CYS A 50 19.46 2.70 14.14
N LEU A 51 20.49 2.27 14.89
CA LEU A 51 20.58 0.93 15.46
C LEU A 51 19.40 0.63 16.38
N GLU A 52 19.10 1.51 17.35
CA GLU A 52 17.97 1.34 18.27
C GLU A 52 16.64 1.22 17.52
N VAL A 53 16.41 2.05 16.51
CA VAL A 53 15.19 2.00 15.69
C VAL A 53 15.05 0.66 14.95
N ILE A 54 16.13 0.18 14.35
CA ILE A 54 16.12 -1.10 13.61
C ILE A 54 15.91 -2.28 14.57
N GLU A 55 16.59 -2.31 15.73
CA GLU A 55 16.42 -3.36 16.74
C GLU A 55 14.97 -3.44 17.24
N ILE A 56 14.35 -2.30 17.53
CA ILE A 56 12.96 -2.23 17.99
C ILE A 56 12.00 -2.81 16.95
N HIS A 57 12.15 -2.46 15.67
CA HIS A 57 11.27 -2.95 14.60
C HIS A 57 11.50 -4.43 14.29
N LEU A 58 12.76 -4.91 14.29
CA LEU A 58 13.06 -6.34 14.15
C LEU A 58 12.42 -7.15 15.27
N LYS A 59 12.52 -6.68 16.52
CA LYS A 59 11.87 -7.31 17.67
C LYS A 59 10.34 -7.28 17.54
N ARG A 60 9.75 -6.19 17.02
CA ARG A 60 8.30 -6.13 16.77
C ARG A 60 7.87 -7.13 15.71
N ILE A 61 8.63 -7.28 14.62
CA ILE A 61 8.40 -8.31 13.61
C ILE A 61 8.42 -9.72 14.24
N GLU A 62 9.42 -10.00 15.05
CA GLU A 62 9.54 -11.30 15.76
C GLU A 62 8.28 -11.63 16.59
N VAL A 63 7.68 -10.62 17.22
CA VAL A 63 6.47 -10.79 18.05
C VAL A 63 5.23 -11.03 17.20
N VAL A 64 5.01 -10.23 16.13
CA VAL A 64 3.72 -10.25 15.42
C VAL A 64 3.70 -11.20 14.20
N ASN A 65 4.84 -11.45 13.59
CA ASN A 65 4.91 -12.18 12.33
C ASN A 65 4.52 -13.67 12.43
N PRO A 66 4.73 -14.40 13.54
CA PRO A 66 4.25 -15.77 13.69
C PRO A 66 2.73 -15.92 13.50
N ALA A 67 1.95 -14.92 13.93
CA ALA A 67 0.50 -14.91 13.73
C ALA A 67 0.08 -14.38 12.35
N LEU A 68 0.85 -13.48 11.76
CA LEU A 68 0.52 -12.78 10.53
C LEU A 68 1.05 -13.45 9.27
N ASN A 69 2.26 -14.02 9.31
CA ASN A 69 3.02 -14.45 8.13
C ASN A 69 3.12 -13.34 7.06
N ALA A 70 3.45 -12.15 7.51
CA ALA A 70 3.51 -10.93 6.69
C ALA A 70 4.90 -10.68 6.09
N VAL A 71 5.98 -10.89 6.89
CA VAL A 71 7.38 -10.80 6.44
C VAL A 71 7.89 -12.21 6.17
N VAL A 72 8.29 -12.47 4.93
CA VAL A 72 8.64 -13.82 4.45
C VAL A 72 10.13 -14.04 4.17
N GLN A 73 10.89 -12.94 4.03
CA GLN A 73 12.35 -12.94 3.98
C GLN A 73 12.85 -11.84 4.91
N LEU A 74 13.48 -12.22 6.01
CA LEU A 74 14.00 -11.27 7.00
C LEU A 74 15.49 -10.98 6.73
N CYS A 75 15.88 -9.71 6.81
CA CYS A 75 17.24 -9.23 6.50
C CYS A 75 17.96 -8.72 7.76
N SER A 76 17.76 -9.35 8.92
CA SER A 76 18.19 -8.85 10.25
C SER A 76 19.66 -8.47 10.33
N GLU A 77 20.58 -9.38 9.95
CA GLU A 77 22.03 -9.14 10.05
C GLU A 77 22.46 -7.94 9.20
N ARG A 78 21.95 -7.88 7.97
CA ARG A 78 22.19 -6.77 7.04
C ARG A 78 21.62 -5.46 7.58
N ALA A 79 20.38 -5.46 8.04
CA ALA A 79 19.73 -4.27 8.58
C ALA A 79 20.50 -3.70 9.79
N LEU A 80 20.97 -4.54 10.70
CA LEU A 80 21.79 -4.13 11.85
C LEU A 80 23.16 -3.58 11.41
N ALA A 81 23.79 -4.18 10.39
CA ALA A 81 25.06 -3.67 9.86
C ALA A 81 24.87 -2.31 9.15
N GLU A 82 23.82 -2.16 8.32
CA GLU A 82 23.47 -0.90 7.67
C GLU A 82 23.13 0.19 8.70
N ALA A 83 22.42 -0.14 9.79
CA ALA A 83 22.08 0.79 10.87
C ALA A 83 23.32 1.34 11.58
N LYS A 84 24.27 0.45 11.93
CA LYS A 84 25.55 0.87 12.51
C LYS A 84 26.34 1.80 11.56
N ALA A 85 26.38 1.47 10.29
CA ALA A 85 27.02 2.32 9.28
C ALA A 85 26.32 3.68 9.13
N ALA A 86 24.97 3.72 9.23
CA ALA A 86 24.19 4.94 9.21
C ALA A 86 24.51 5.85 10.42
N ASP A 87 24.62 5.29 11.63
CA ASP A 87 25.01 6.04 12.82
C ASP A 87 26.42 6.66 12.71
N VAL A 88 27.36 5.94 12.06
CA VAL A 88 28.69 6.49 11.76
C VAL A 88 28.62 7.70 10.84
N LYS A 89 27.76 7.69 9.81
CA LYS A 89 27.56 8.86 8.92
C LYS A 89 27.06 10.08 9.69
N ILE A 90 26.10 9.88 10.61
CA ILE A 90 25.60 10.99 11.46
C ILE A 90 26.71 11.54 12.36
N SER A 91 27.53 10.66 12.95
CA SER A 91 28.64 11.10 13.83
C SER A 91 29.68 11.92 13.07
N LYS A 92 29.95 11.57 11.82
CA LYS A 92 30.86 12.30 10.92
C LYS A 92 30.24 13.53 10.27
N LYS A 93 28.96 13.82 10.53
CA LYS A 93 28.21 14.94 9.91
C LYS A 93 28.17 14.86 8.38
N GLU A 94 28.14 13.65 7.82
CA GLU A 94 28.00 13.45 6.39
C GLU A 94 26.60 13.89 5.92
N ASN A 95 26.46 14.18 4.63
CA ASN A 95 25.14 14.47 4.04
C ASN A 95 24.28 13.20 4.05
N ILE A 96 23.10 13.28 4.62
CA ILE A 96 22.18 12.16 4.79
C ILE A 96 20.87 12.38 4.04
N GLY A 97 20.33 11.30 3.48
CA GLY A 97 19.06 11.33 2.76
C GLY A 97 17.81 11.53 3.65
N PRO A 98 16.64 11.81 3.05
CA PRO A 98 15.41 12.09 3.77
C PRO A 98 14.90 10.91 4.61
N LEU A 99 15.22 9.66 4.24
CA LEU A 99 14.85 8.43 4.93
C LEU A 99 16.02 7.79 5.70
N HIS A 100 17.04 8.55 6.02
CA HIS A 100 18.24 8.01 6.66
C HIS A 100 17.95 7.30 7.98
N GLY A 101 18.25 5.99 8.03
CA GLY A 101 18.03 5.12 9.19
C GLY A 101 16.57 4.66 9.38
N VAL A 102 15.66 5.08 8.52
CA VAL A 102 14.25 4.68 8.60
C VAL A 102 14.10 3.21 8.17
N PRO A 103 13.48 2.34 9.01
CA PRO A 103 13.18 0.98 8.62
C PRO A 103 12.13 0.94 7.50
N MET A 104 12.28 0.01 6.59
CA MET A 104 11.27 -0.31 5.58
C MET A 104 11.16 -1.81 5.35
N THR A 105 10.00 -2.24 4.89
CA THR A 105 9.82 -3.52 4.22
C THR A 105 9.55 -3.30 2.74
N LEU A 106 9.64 -4.35 1.93
CA LEU A 106 9.36 -4.28 0.49
C LEU A 106 8.57 -5.50 0.04
N LYS A 107 7.51 -5.27 -0.71
CA LYS A 107 6.74 -6.36 -1.33
C LYS A 107 7.66 -7.32 -2.07
N ASP A 108 7.45 -8.62 -1.90
CA ASP A 108 8.29 -9.67 -2.48
C ASP A 108 8.25 -9.75 -4.01
N SER A 109 7.38 -8.98 -4.64
CA SER A 109 7.31 -8.79 -6.09
C SER A 109 8.36 -7.83 -6.66
N LEU A 110 9.09 -7.09 -5.80
CA LEU A 110 10.10 -6.11 -6.16
C LEU A 110 11.50 -6.73 -6.01
N ASP A 111 12.26 -6.80 -7.09
CA ASP A 111 13.62 -7.32 -7.07
C ASP A 111 14.49 -6.51 -6.10
N THR A 112 15.25 -7.24 -5.29
CA THR A 112 16.12 -6.67 -4.27
C THR A 112 17.44 -7.41 -4.30
N ALA A 113 18.51 -6.71 -4.62
CA ALA A 113 19.85 -7.30 -4.74
C ALA A 113 20.25 -8.02 -3.45
N GLU A 114 20.81 -9.22 -3.60
CA GLU A 114 21.29 -10.09 -2.51
C GLU A 114 20.18 -10.61 -1.56
N VAL A 115 18.89 -10.43 -1.91
CA VAL A 115 17.76 -10.93 -1.13
C VAL A 115 16.86 -11.77 -2.02
N VAL A 116 16.45 -12.94 -1.55
CA VAL A 116 15.50 -13.79 -2.27
C VAL A 116 14.24 -12.99 -2.58
N SER A 117 13.81 -12.96 -3.85
CA SER A 117 12.66 -12.20 -4.34
C SER A 117 11.81 -13.10 -5.22
N THR A 118 10.79 -13.75 -4.61
CA THR A 118 10.05 -14.83 -5.25
C THR A 118 8.87 -14.36 -6.09
N GLY A 119 8.27 -13.22 -5.76
CA GLY A 119 6.98 -12.83 -6.32
C GLY A 119 5.85 -13.82 -6.01
N GLY A 120 5.99 -14.61 -4.94
CA GLY A 120 5.05 -15.64 -4.52
C GLY A 120 5.04 -16.89 -5.39
N THR A 121 5.97 -17.06 -6.33
CA THR A 121 5.99 -18.21 -7.24
C THR A 121 7.13 -19.18 -6.97
N LYS A 122 6.85 -20.49 -7.08
CA LYS A 122 7.80 -21.58 -6.85
C LYS A 122 8.99 -21.53 -7.80
N GLY A 123 8.82 -21.06 -9.04
CA GLY A 123 9.93 -20.96 -10.00
C GLY A 123 11.04 -20.01 -9.55
N ARG A 124 10.71 -19.06 -8.66
CA ARG A 124 11.66 -18.10 -8.09
C ARG A 124 11.95 -18.30 -6.60
N GLN A 125 11.59 -19.44 -6.01
CA GLN A 125 11.73 -19.64 -4.56
C GLN A 125 13.14 -19.43 -3.99
N ASN A 126 14.18 -19.57 -4.83
CA ASN A 126 15.58 -19.33 -4.47
C ASN A 126 16.22 -18.24 -5.34
N PHE A 127 15.41 -17.44 -6.04
CA PHE A 127 15.93 -16.43 -6.95
C PHE A 127 16.42 -15.20 -6.19
N ILE A 128 17.70 -14.89 -6.39
CA ILE A 128 18.37 -13.70 -5.84
C ILE A 128 18.67 -12.77 -7.01
N PRO A 129 18.01 -11.60 -7.10
CA PRO A 129 18.29 -10.63 -8.15
C PRO A 129 19.72 -10.09 -8.06
N ALA A 130 20.34 -9.85 -9.22
CA ALA A 130 21.65 -9.18 -9.30
C ALA A 130 21.55 -7.67 -9.00
N ASN A 131 20.40 -7.08 -9.27
CA ASN A 131 20.16 -5.64 -9.11
C ASN A 131 18.89 -5.37 -8.32
N ASP A 132 18.85 -4.23 -7.65
CA ASP A 132 17.63 -3.69 -7.05
C ASP A 132 16.65 -3.26 -8.15
N SER A 133 15.35 -3.39 -7.89
CA SER A 133 14.34 -2.65 -8.65
C SER A 133 14.57 -1.14 -8.50
N THR A 134 14.08 -0.35 -9.45
CA THR A 134 14.25 1.10 -9.40
C THR A 134 13.75 1.71 -8.08
N VAL A 135 12.59 1.26 -7.59
CA VAL A 135 12.03 1.77 -6.33
C VAL A 135 12.87 1.35 -5.12
N THR A 136 13.39 0.12 -5.10
CA THR A 136 14.30 -0.37 -4.04
C THR A 136 15.57 0.47 -3.98
N SER A 137 16.21 0.67 -5.12
CA SER A 137 17.44 1.47 -5.24
C SER A 137 17.23 2.91 -4.77
N ARG A 138 16.12 3.55 -5.15
CA ARG A 138 15.79 4.92 -4.75
C ARG A 138 15.60 5.08 -3.25
N LEU A 139 14.89 4.14 -2.61
CA LEU A 139 14.69 4.18 -1.16
C LEU A 139 16.00 3.96 -0.39
N ARG A 140 16.82 3.00 -0.82
CA ARG A 140 18.14 2.76 -0.23
C ARG A 140 19.06 3.98 -0.38
N ASN A 141 19.04 4.61 -1.55
CA ASN A 141 19.80 5.84 -1.80
C ASN A 141 19.28 7.02 -0.96
N ALA A 142 18.00 7.04 -0.61
CA ALA A 142 17.42 7.98 0.34
C ALA A 142 17.78 7.66 1.81
N GLY A 143 18.44 6.52 2.06
CA GLY A 143 18.93 6.09 3.37
C GLY A 143 18.02 5.16 4.15
N ALA A 144 16.92 4.66 3.56
CA ALA A 144 16.06 3.68 4.21
C ALA A 144 16.77 2.32 4.35
N ILE A 145 16.48 1.60 5.44
CA ILE A 145 17.10 0.32 5.80
C ILE A 145 16.07 -0.80 5.65
N LEU A 146 16.39 -1.79 4.83
CA LEU A 146 15.50 -2.91 4.55
C LEU A 146 15.48 -3.92 5.70
N LEU A 147 14.30 -4.13 6.29
CA LEU A 147 14.06 -5.17 7.31
C LEU A 147 13.76 -6.53 6.69
N GLY A 148 13.06 -6.55 5.55
CA GLY A 148 12.68 -7.81 4.90
C GLY A 148 11.69 -7.63 3.76
N LYS A 149 11.30 -8.78 3.15
CA LYS A 149 10.32 -8.85 2.06
C LYS A 149 8.96 -9.24 2.61
N THR A 150 7.90 -8.61 2.10
CA THR A 150 6.52 -8.86 2.53
C THR A 150 5.77 -9.76 1.56
N ASN A 151 4.92 -10.62 2.10
CA ASN A 151 4.20 -11.64 1.37
C ASN A 151 3.25 -11.05 0.31
N THR A 152 3.09 -11.78 -0.78
CA THR A 152 2.23 -11.44 -1.93
C THR A 152 1.66 -12.73 -2.52
N PRO A 153 0.47 -12.74 -3.13
CA PRO A 153 0.03 -13.91 -3.89
C PRO A 153 0.92 -14.14 -5.10
N GLU A 154 0.83 -15.34 -5.65
CA GLU A 154 1.59 -15.76 -6.82
C GLU A 154 1.47 -14.76 -7.97
N PHE A 155 2.62 -14.26 -8.46
CA PHE A 155 2.72 -13.21 -9.49
C PHE A 155 1.92 -11.94 -9.20
N THR A 156 1.53 -11.69 -7.96
CA THR A 156 0.64 -10.57 -7.58
C THR A 156 -0.76 -10.63 -8.18
N LEU A 157 -1.21 -11.80 -8.65
CA LEU A 157 -2.43 -11.95 -9.47
C LEU A 157 -3.69 -12.35 -8.68
N ALA A 158 -3.74 -12.11 -7.39
CA ALA A 158 -4.92 -12.37 -6.56
C ALA A 158 -5.23 -11.22 -5.59
N GLY A 159 -6.48 -11.16 -5.12
CA GLY A 159 -6.94 -10.24 -4.08
C GLY A 159 -6.78 -10.76 -2.65
N GLU A 160 -6.25 -11.98 -2.50
CA GLU A 160 -5.84 -12.58 -1.24
C GLU A 160 -4.35 -12.84 -1.26
N THR A 161 -3.68 -12.64 -0.14
CA THR A 161 -2.24 -12.88 -0.01
C THR A 161 -2.00 -14.30 0.48
N ASP A 162 -1.91 -15.22 -0.47
CA ASP A 162 -1.60 -16.63 -0.28
C ASP A 162 -0.81 -17.16 -1.49
N ASN A 163 0.18 -18.02 -1.25
CA ASN A 163 0.99 -18.62 -2.29
C ASN A 163 1.63 -19.96 -1.86
N LEU A 164 2.12 -20.74 -2.82
CA LEU A 164 2.70 -22.05 -2.59
C LEU A 164 4.13 -22.02 -1.98
N VAL A 165 4.77 -20.87 -1.88
CA VAL A 165 6.13 -20.73 -1.31
C VAL A 165 6.06 -20.48 0.19
N TYR A 166 5.20 -19.55 0.62
CA TYR A 166 5.17 -19.05 2.00
C TYR A 166 3.83 -19.27 2.72
N GLY A 167 2.78 -19.69 1.98
CA GLY A 167 1.43 -19.77 2.52
C GLY A 167 0.78 -18.38 2.64
N ARG A 168 -0.31 -18.33 3.41
CA ARG A 168 -1.17 -17.15 3.52
C ARG A 168 -0.75 -16.18 4.62
N THR A 169 -1.11 -14.91 4.40
CA THR A 169 -1.01 -13.84 5.40
C THR A 169 -2.37 -13.56 6.02
N ASN A 170 -2.41 -13.31 7.32
CA ASN A 170 -3.62 -13.02 8.08
C ASN A 170 -3.78 -11.51 8.34
N ASN A 171 -5.02 -11.06 8.53
CA ASN A 171 -5.33 -9.68 8.87
C ASN A 171 -5.03 -9.40 10.37
N PRO A 172 -4.30 -8.33 10.71
CA PRO A 172 -3.94 -8.04 12.09
C PRO A 172 -5.12 -7.66 13.01
N TYR A 173 -6.26 -7.22 12.45
CA TYR A 173 -7.47 -6.92 13.23
C TYR A 173 -8.30 -8.18 13.52
N ASN A 174 -8.19 -9.20 12.65
CA ASN A 174 -8.84 -10.49 12.84
C ASN A 174 -8.10 -11.56 12.00
N LEU A 175 -7.42 -12.48 12.67
CA LEU A 175 -6.58 -13.50 12.03
C LEU A 175 -7.34 -14.49 11.14
N THR A 176 -8.68 -14.56 11.24
CA THR A 176 -9.53 -15.38 10.34
C THR A 176 -9.89 -14.66 9.05
N ARG A 177 -9.53 -13.39 8.91
CA ARG A 177 -9.83 -12.54 7.76
C ARG A 177 -8.58 -12.29 6.91
N ILE A 178 -8.81 -11.97 5.63
CA ILE A 178 -7.74 -11.62 4.70
C ILE A 178 -7.18 -10.22 4.99
N PRO A 179 -5.89 -9.97 4.77
CA PRO A 179 -5.32 -8.62 4.76
C PRO A 179 -5.54 -7.90 3.42
N GLY A 180 -6.23 -8.56 2.47
CA GLY A 180 -6.29 -8.16 1.07
C GLY A 180 -5.10 -8.65 0.26
N GLY A 181 -5.05 -8.21 -0.98
CA GLY A 181 -4.01 -8.55 -1.95
C GLY A 181 -4.00 -7.57 -3.13
N SER A 182 -2.88 -7.55 -3.78
CA SER A 182 -1.72 -8.42 -3.66
C SER A 182 -0.64 -7.91 -2.69
N SER A 183 -0.79 -6.71 -2.07
CA SER A 183 0.16 -6.15 -1.09
C SER A 183 -0.30 -6.40 0.36
N GLY A 184 -0.87 -7.60 0.64
CA GLY A 184 -1.45 -7.89 1.95
C GLY A 184 -0.39 -8.05 3.05
N GLY A 185 0.78 -8.64 2.74
CA GLY A 185 1.89 -8.72 3.68
C GLY A 185 2.38 -7.33 4.10
N ALA A 186 2.52 -6.40 3.13
CA ALA A 186 2.86 -5.01 3.39
C ALA A 186 1.85 -4.34 4.34
N ALA A 187 0.55 -4.44 4.02
CA ALA A 187 -0.49 -3.82 4.82
C ALA A 187 -0.55 -4.41 6.24
N ALA A 188 -0.42 -5.74 6.38
CA ALA A 188 -0.47 -6.41 7.68
C ALA A 188 0.70 -6.00 8.59
N ILE A 189 1.93 -5.96 8.06
CA ILE A 189 3.11 -5.62 8.87
C ILE A 189 3.13 -4.12 9.23
N ILE A 190 2.70 -3.24 8.33
CA ILE A 190 2.56 -1.81 8.61
C ILE A 190 1.53 -1.58 9.71
N ALA A 191 0.33 -2.17 9.58
CA ALA A 191 -0.75 -2.00 10.55
C ALA A 191 -0.34 -2.48 11.95
N SER A 192 0.47 -3.53 12.05
CA SER A 192 0.94 -4.11 13.31
C SER A 192 2.21 -3.47 13.89
N GLY A 193 2.76 -2.44 13.28
CA GLY A 193 3.93 -1.72 13.78
C GLY A 193 5.29 -2.35 13.45
N GLY A 194 5.33 -3.43 12.66
CA GLY A 194 6.58 -4.08 12.28
C GLY A 194 7.41 -3.27 11.28
N SER A 195 6.76 -2.43 10.49
CA SER A 195 7.40 -1.47 9.58
C SER A 195 6.57 -0.19 9.50
N PRO A 196 7.18 1.00 9.40
CA PRO A 196 6.43 2.24 9.14
C PRO A 196 6.06 2.38 7.66
N LEU A 197 6.82 1.78 6.74
CA LEU A 197 6.76 2.01 5.30
C LEU A 197 6.99 0.71 4.52
N ASP A 198 6.26 0.54 3.41
CA ASP A 198 6.45 -0.50 2.40
C ASP A 198 6.11 0.06 1.00
N ILE A 199 6.56 -0.62 -0.04
CA ILE A 199 6.15 -0.32 -1.42
C ILE A 199 5.31 -1.47 -1.95
N GLY A 200 4.06 -1.16 -2.22
CA GLY A 200 3.13 -2.06 -2.90
C GLY A 200 3.10 -1.89 -4.41
N SER A 201 2.30 -2.72 -5.08
CA SER A 201 1.94 -2.55 -6.48
C SER A 201 0.43 -2.73 -6.67
N ASP A 202 -0.15 -2.07 -7.67
CA ASP A 202 -1.60 -2.00 -7.87
C ASP A 202 -1.94 -2.10 -9.36
N THR A 203 -2.53 -3.22 -9.75
CA THR A 203 -3.01 -3.48 -11.11
C THR A 203 -4.54 -3.39 -11.21
N GLY A 204 -5.23 -3.61 -10.09
CA GLY A 204 -6.70 -3.56 -10.00
C GLY A 204 -7.20 -3.16 -8.61
N GLY A 205 -6.30 -2.68 -7.72
CA GLY A 205 -6.63 -2.32 -6.34
C GLY A 205 -5.63 -2.83 -5.31
N SER A 206 -4.49 -3.39 -5.74
CA SER A 206 -3.60 -4.16 -4.84
C SER A 206 -2.75 -3.33 -3.86
N ILE A 207 -2.78 -2.01 -3.89
CA ILE A 207 -2.37 -1.09 -2.81
C ILE A 207 -3.60 -0.71 -1.99
N ARG A 208 -4.65 -0.29 -2.68
CA ARG A 208 -5.84 0.35 -2.11
C ARG A 208 -6.70 -0.62 -1.29
N MET A 209 -6.96 -1.83 -1.81
CA MET A 209 -7.72 -2.86 -1.10
C MET A 209 -7.04 -3.30 0.21
N PRO A 210 -5.73 -3.67 0.23
CA PRO A 210 -5.04 -3.98 1.48
C PRO A 210 -5.00 -2.80 2.46
N SER A 211 -4.84 -1.56 1.97
CA SER A 211 -4.90 -0.37 2.83
C SER A 211 -6.26 -0.22 3.51
N HIS A 212 -7.35 -0.45 2.77
CA HIS A 212 -8.70 -0.48 3.30
C HIS A 212 -8.89 -1.59 4.35
N PHE A 213 -8.49 -2.84 4.05
CA PHE A 213 -8.72 -3.99 4.93
C PHE A 213 -7.85 -3.99 6.20
N CYS A 214 -6.67 -3.39 6.14
CA CYS A 214 -5.76 -3.28 7.28
C CYS A 214 -5.74 -1.89 7.93
N GLY A 215 -6.63 -0.98 7.50
CA GLY A 215 -6.80 0.33 8.11
C GLY A 215 -5.56 1.21 8.12
N ILE A 216 -4.75 1.11 7.06
CA ILE A 216 -3.58 1.95 6.80
C ILE A 216 -3.85 2.91 5.65
N THR A 217 -2.88 3.71 5.26
CA THR A 217 -2.95 4.55 4.07
C THR A 217 -2.05 4.02 2.96
N GLY A 218 -2.44 4.28 1.71
CA GLY A 218 -1.65 3.91 0.54
C GLY A 218 -2.10 4.68 -0.69
N ILE A 219 -1.19 4.96 -1.59
CA ILE A 219 -1.48 5.63 -2.85
C ILE A 219 -1.06 4.79 -4.04
N LYS A 220 -2.01 4.59 -4.98
CA LYS A 220 -1.71 4.24 -6.36
C LYS A 220 -1.52 5.56 -7.11
N PRO A 221 -0.28 5.94 -7.45
CA PRO A 221 -0.04 7.20 -8.17
C PRO A 221 -0.58 7.15 -9.61
N ASN A 222 -0.49 8.26 -10.30
CA ASN A 222 -0.83 8.30 -11.73
C ASN A 222 0.03 7.32 -12.54
N SER A 223 -0.57 6.67 -13.53
CA SER A 223 0.17 5.79 -14.45
C SER A 223 1.28 6.58 -15.15
N GLY A 224 2.48 5.99 -15.20
CA GLY A 224 3.66 6.68 -15.72
C GLY A 224 4.41 7.57 -14.70
N ARG A 225 4.03 7.57 -13.43
CA ARG A 225 4.70 8.35 -12.38
C ARG A 225 5.93 7.65 -11.78
N ILE A 226 5.82 6.36 -11.49
CA ILE A 226 6.85 5.53 -10.85
C ILE A 226 7.23 4.36 -11.73
N PRO A 227 8.54 4.11 -11.98
CA PRO A 227 8.99 2.97 -12.78
C PRO A 227 8.62 1.61 -12.18
N ARG A 228 8.36 0.64 -13.05
CA ARG A 228 8.08 -0.76 -12.69
C ARG A 228 9.27 -1.68 -12.94
N THR A 229 10.41 -1.13 -13.34
CA THR A 229 11.66 -1.88 -13.55
C THR A 229 12.02 -2.68 -12.31
N GLY A 230 12.16 -4.00 -12.47
CA GLY A 230 12.43 -4.94 -11.39
C GLY A 230 11.19 -5.36 -10.58
N HIS A 231 9.96 -5.03 -11.01
CA HIS A 231 8.75 -5.66 -10.53
C HIS A 231 8.49 -6.96 -11.30
N ILE A 232 7.95 -8.01 -10.66
CA ILE A 232 7.70 -9.30 -11.31
C ILE A 232 6.74 -9.19 -12.51
N VAL A 233 5.75 -8.30 -12.43
CA VAL A 233 4.93 -7.84 -13.56
C VAL A 233 5.53 -6.53 -14.04
N ASN A 234 6.55 -6.61 -14.86
CA ASN A 234 7.32 -5.45 -15.30
C ASN A 234 6.65 -4.68 -16.45
N HIS A 235 7.37 -3.73 -17.04
CA HIS A 235 6.88 -2.83 -18.10
C HIS A 235 6.73 -3.48 -19.49
N ALA A 236 6.86 -4.78 -19.63
CA ALA A 236 6.79 -5.48 -20.93
C ALA A 236 5.70 -6.58 -20.96
N MET A 237 4.60 -6.41 -20.24
CA MET A 237 3.54 -7.42 -20.09
C MET A 237 2.27 -7.14 -20.92
N GLY A 238 2.36 -6.36 -21.97
CA GLY A 238 1.24 -6.11 -22.90
C GLY A 238 0.12 -5.28 -22.27
N ALA A 239 -1.15 -5.71 -22.42
CA ALA A 239 -2.31 -4.91 -22.02
C ALA A 239 -2.36 -4.60 -20.50
N VAL A 240 -1.86 -5.50 -19.68
CA VAL A 240 -1.83 -5.33 -18.20
C VAL A 240 -0.79 -4.29 -17.77
N ASP A 241 0.13 -3.99 -18.64
CA ASP A 241 1.24 -3.07 -18.41
C ASP A 241 0.75 -1.67 -18.05
N SER A 242 -0.19 -1.13 -18.79
CA SER A 242 -0.76 0.19 -18.54
C SER A 242 -1.57 0.30 -17.23
N LEU A 243 -1.97 -0.82 -16.64
CA LEU A 243 -2.79 -0.88 -15.43
C LEU A 243 -1.96 -0.93 -14.15
N THR A 244 -0.72 -1.45 -14.23
CA THR A 244 0.11 -1.71 -13.04
C THR A 244 0.92 -0.49 -12.62
N GLN A 245 0.84 -0.13 -11.34
CA GLN A 245 1.61 0.96 -10.74
C GLN A 245 2.23 0.52 -9.41
N ASN A 246 3.48 0.94 -9.13
CA ASN A 246 4.07 0.87 -7.80
C ASN A 246 3.65 2.11 -6.99
N GLY A 247 3.54 1.97 -5.67
CA GLY A 247 3.25 3.09 -4.80
C GLY A 247 3.49 2.82 -3.33
N PRO A 248 3.73 3.86 -2.51
CA PRO A 248 4.00 3.72 -1.10
C PRO A 248 2.73 3.39 -0.30
N MET A 249 2.94 2.62 0.77
CA MET A 249 1.97 2.25 1.79
C MET A 249 2.56 2.56 3.16
N ALA A 250 1.80 3.17 4.05
CA ALA A 250 2.26 3.59 5.38
C ALA A 250 1.09 3.65 6.38
N ARG A 251 1.39 3.90 7.67
CA ARG A 251 0.33 4.17 8.65
C ARG A 251 -0.25 5.57 8.51
N TYR A 252 0.56 6.54 8.09
CA TYR A 252 0.21 7.96 8.08
C TYR A 252 0.41 8.58 6.69
N VAL A 253 -0.48 9.51 6.33
CA VAL A 253 -0.46 10.18 5.02
C VAL A 253 0.81 11.01 4.82
N GLU A 254 1.38 11.60 5.88
CA GLU A 254 2.64 12.33 5.80
C GLU A 254 3.80 11.48 5.27
N ASP A 255 3.80 10.17 5.52
CA ASP A 255 4.81 9.24 5.02
C ASP A 255 4.65 8.97 3.52
N LEU A 256 3.42 8.97 3.00
CA LEU A 256 3.18 8.94 1.55
C LEU A 256 3.71 10.22 0.89
N ILE A 257 3.48 11.38 1.52
CA ILE A 257 3.96 12.69 1.05
C ILE A 257 5.49 12.74 1.03
N LEU A 258 6.13 12.19 2.06
CA LEU A 258 7.60 12.10 2.14
C LEU A 258 8.18 11.17 1.08
N THR A 259 7.54 10.02 0.84
CA THR A 259 8.10 8.92 0.05
C THR A 259 7.85 9.08 -1.44
N LEU A 260 6.67 9.59 -1.84
CA LEU A 260 6.28 9.68 -3.24
C LEU A 260 7.29 10.44 -4.11
N PRO A 261 7.82 11.61 -3.73
CA PRO A 261 8.82 12.33 -4.52
C PRO A 261 10.12 11.54 -4.76
N ILE A 262 10.51 10.69 -3.81
CA ILE A 262 11.71 9.86 -3.90
C ILE A 262 11.55 8.81 -5.00
N LEU A 263 10.34 8.30 -5.19
CA LEU A 263 10.02 7.22 -6.11
C LEU A 263 9.76 7.67 -7.55
N CYS A 264 9.37 8.95 -7.75
CA CYS A 264 8.94 9.50 -9.04
C CYS A 264 10.08 9.73 -10.03
N GLY A 265 9.73 9.77 -11.32
CA GLY A 265 10.62 10.18 -12.41
C GLY A 265 11.27 9.01 -13.13
N ARG A 266 11.93 9.31 -14.26
CA ARG A 266 12.52 8.34 -15.19
C ARG A 266 13.67 7.55 -14.58
N ASP A 267 13.76 6.28 -14.97
CA ASP A 267 14.91 5.44 -14.74
C ASP A 267 15.64 5.07 -16.05
N TRP A 268 15.14 5.59 -17.20
CA TRP A 268 15.65 5.34 -18.54
C TRP A 268 15.54 3.87 -19.00
N ILE A 269 14.68 3.10 -18.35
CA ILE A 269 14.40 1.69 -18.65
C ILE A 269 12.90 1.48 -18.90
N ASP A 270 12.02 1.93 -17.99
CA ASP A 270 10.57 1.86 -18.19
C ASP A 270 10.11 2.95 -19.17
N PRO A 271 9.65 2.56 -20.40
CA PRO A 271 9.31 3.54 -21.43
C PRO A 271 8.01 4.31 -21.15
N ALA A 272 7.22 3.85 -20.19
CA ALA A 272 5.92 4.48 -19.88
C ALA A 272 6.07 5.70 -18.95
N ILE A 273 7.26 6.00 -18.44
CA ILE A 273 7.45 7.06 -17.46
C ILE A 273 7.46 8.44 -18.10
N ILE A 274 6.59 9.31 -17.56
CA ILE A 274 6.42 10.69 -17.96
C ILE A 274 6.92 11.59 -16.82
N GLU A 275 7.79 12.55 -17.15
CA GLU A 275 8.25 13.55 -16.18
C GLU A 275 7.20 14.66 -16.08
N MET A 276 6.41 14.58 -15.02
CA MET A 276 5.42 15.60 -14.67
C MET A 276 5.76 16.19 -13.29
N PRO A 277 5.68 17.49 -13.11
CA PRO A 277 5.84 18.09 -11.80
C PRO A 277 4.91 17.45 -10.77
N LEU A 278 5.40 17.24 -9.56
CA LEU A 278 4.59 16.83 -8.43
C LEU A 278 4.16 18.07 -7.66
N GLY A 279 2.84 18.24 -7.47
CA GLY A 279 2.29 19.32 -6.67
C GLY A 279 2.63 19.15 -5.18
N ASP A 280 2.49 20.24 -4.43
CA ASP A 280 2.72 20.25 -2.98
C ASP A 280 1.37 20.11 -2.24
N PRO A 281 1.11 18.99 -1.55
CA PRO A 281 -0.16 18.76 -0.85
C PRO A 281 -0.47 19.82 0.22
N TYR A 282 0.57 20.39 0.84
CA TYR A 282 0.40 21.42 1.88
C TYR A 282 -0.04 22.79 1.33
N LYS A 283 -0.03 22.97 0.00
CA LYS A 283 -0.50 24.21 -0.67
C LYS A 283 -1.89 24.07 -1.25
N VAL A 284 -2.46 22.88 -1.24
CA VAL A 284 -3.84 22.65 -1.70
C VAL A 284 -4.82 23.26 -0.69
N LYS A 285 -5.76 24.04 -1.18
CA LYS A 285 -6.81 24.65 -0.38
C LYS A 285 -8.12 23.90 -0.58
N ILE A 286 -8.58 23.22 0.46
CA ILE A 286 -9.77 22.36 0.42
C ILE A 286 -11.01 23.18 0.05
N GLU A 287 -11.13 24.39 0.57
CA GLU A 287 -12.26 25.29 0.31
C GLU A 287 -12.46 25.69 -1.16
N ASN A 288 -11.46 25.43 -2.01
CA ASN A 288 -11.55 25.72 -3.44
C ASN A 288 -11.88 24.49 -4.29
N LEU A 289 -12.03 23.29 -3.67
CA LEU A 289 -12.24 22.04 -4.39
C LEU A 289 -13.71 21.77 -4.65
N ARG A 290 -13.99 21.17 -5.80
CA ARG A 290 -15.28 20.57 -6.16
C ARG A 290 -15.16 19.06 -6.04
N VAL A 291 -15.93 18.51 -5.15
CA VAL A 291 -15.87 17.09 -4.73
C VAL A 291 -17.14 16.40 -5.21
N ALA A 292 -16.99 15.40 -6.08
CA ALA A 292 -18.03 14.42 -6.29
C ALA A 292 -17.88 13.28 -5.29
N PHE A 293 -18.98 12.71 -4.82
CA PHE A 293 -18.94 11.44 -4.10
C PHE A 293 -20.05 10.51 -4.55
N TYR A 294 -19.79 9.23 -4.45
CA TYR A 294 -20.81 8.20 -4.64
C TYR A 294 -20.61 7.04 -3.66
N THR A 295 -21.70 6.45 -3.23
CA THR A 295 -21.70 5.33 -2.29
C THR A 295 -21.86 3.98 -2.98
N ASP A 296 -22.35 3.96 -4.23
CA ASP A 296 -22.56 2.77 -5.04
C ASP A 296 -22.13 3.04 -6.48
N ASN A 297 -21.37 2.10 -7.07
CA ASN A 297 -20.92 2.19 -8.46
C ASN A 297 -21.90 1.60 -9.49
N GLY A 298 -23.06 1.08 -9.05
CA GLY A 298 -24.06 0.44 -9.89
C GLY A 298 -23.69 -0.99 -10.33
N ILE A 299 -22.58 -1.55 -9.85
CA ILE A 299 -22.09 -2.90 -10.19
C ILE A 299 -22.16 -3.86 -9.01
N HIS A 300 -21.81 -3.37 -7.84
CA HIS A 300 -21.82 -4.14 -6.61
C HIS A 300 -22.10 -3.21 -5.43
N GLU A 301 -23.28 -3.34 -4.82
CA GLU A 301 -23.73 -2.50 -3.72
C GLU A 301 -22.88 -2.71 -2.45
N PRO A 302 -22.32 -1.66 -1.84
CA PRO A 302 -21.55 -1.76 -0.61
C PRO A 302 -22.42 -1.95 0.62
N SER A 303 -21.83 -2.50 1.68
CA SER A 303 -22.47 -2.54 3.00
C SER A 303 -22.79 -1.14 3.51
N GLN A 304 -23.82 -1.00 4.33
CA GLN A 304 -24.27 0.28 4.87
C GLN A 304 -23.15 1.03 5.59
N ALA A 305 -22.34 0.34 6.38
CA ALA A 305 -21.22 0.94 7.11
C ALA A 305 -20.18 1.60 6.16
N ILE A 306 -19.98 1.04 4.96
CA ILE A 306 -19.08 1.63 3.95
C ILE A 306 -19.73 2.83 3.29
N GLN A 307 -21.02 2.73 2.95
CA GLN A 307 -21.77 3.85 2.40
C GLN A 307 -21.78 5.04 3.37
N ASP A 308 -22.00 4.79 4.66
CA ASP A 308 -22.00 5.81 5.71
C ASP A 308 -20.63 6.46 5.89
N ALA A 309 -19.55 5.67 5.83
CA ALA A 309 -18.19 6.19 5.91
C ALA A 309 -17.87 7.13 4.73
N VAL A 310 -18.29 6.79 3.51
CA VAL A 310 -18.08 7.65 2.33
C VAL A 310 -18.90 8.94 2.44
N LYS A 311 -20.18 8.85 2.86
CA LYS A 311 -21.03 10.03 3.09
C LYS A 311 -20.43 10.96 4.13
N SER A 312 -20.01 10.40 5.27
CA SER A 312 -19.42 11.20 6.36
C SER A 312 -18.13 11.88 5.90
N ALA A 313 -17.25 11.17 5.18
CA ALA A 313 -16.04 11.77 4.63
C ALA A 313 -16.34 12.92 3.65
N ALA A 314 -17.36 12.76 2.82
CA ALA A 314 -17.81 13.82 1.90
C ALA A 314 -18.39 15.03 2.66
N MET A 315 -19.18 14.81 3.70
CA MET A 315 -19.75 15.88 4.53
C MET A 315 -18.65 16.66 5.26
N ASP A 316 -17.67 15.97 5.85
CA ASP A 316 -16.55 16.64 6.53
C ASP A 316 -15.74 17.52 5.58
N LEU A 317 -15.59 17.13 4.30
CA LEU A 317 -14.96 18.01 3.30
C LEU A 317 -15.84 19.24 3.00
N GLY A 318 -17.16 19.11 3.03
CA GLY A 318 -18.09 20.24 2.97
C GLY A 318 -17.92 21.19 4.15
N ASP A 319 -17.78 20.68 5.37
CA ASP A 319 -17.53 21.47 6.57
C ASP A 319 -16.17 22.20 6.52
N LEU A 320 -15.19 21.65 5.80
CA LEU A 320 -13.92 22.33 5.48
C LEU A 320 -14.04 23.34 4.32
N GLY A 321 -15.23 23.55 3.78
CA GLY A 321 -15.53 24.57 2.77
C GLY A 321 -15.49 24.09 1.32
N ALA A 322 -15.26 22.81 1.04
CA ALA A 322 -15.34 22.28 -0.31
C ALA A 322 -16.80 22.30 -0.84
N THR A 323 -16.95 22.45 -2.14
CA THR A 323 -18.26 22.25 -2.79
C THR A 323 -18.46 20.75 -3.02
N VAL A 324 -19.42 20.13 -2.36
CA VAL A 324 -19.63 18.68 -2.37
C VAL A 324 -20.96 18.34 -3.04
N GLU A 325 -20.95 17.36 -3.93
CA GLU A 325 -22.13 16.91 -4.66
C GLU A 325 -22.15 15.37 -4.75
N GLU A 326 -23.31 14.76 -4.51
CA GLU A 326 -23.48 13.33 -4.75
C GLU A 326 -23.70 13.12 -6.26
N ASP A 327 -22.65 12.66 -6.94
CA ASP A 327 -22.64 12.40 -8.36
C ASP A 327 -21.68 11.25 -8.73
N ARG A 328 -22.05 10.45 -9.72
CA ARG A 328 -21.35 9.24 -10.14
C ARG A 328 -21.13 9.24 -11.66
N PRO A 329 -19.90 8.94 -12.13
CA PRO A 329 -19.67 8.76 -13.57
C PRO A 329 -20.47 7.57 -14.13
N ASN A 330 -21.36 7.78 -15.08
CA ASN A 330 -22.12 6.69 -15.72
C ASN A 330 -21.23 5.67 -16.44
N ALA A 331 -20.03 6.10 -16.86
CA ALA A 331 -19.04 5.22 -17.50
C ALA A 331 -18.59 4.04 -16.64
N LEU A 332 -18.76 4.09 -15.31
CA LEU A 332 -18.38 2.99 -14.42
C LEU A 332 -19.03 1.65 -14.81
N GLU A 333 -20.20 1.66 -15.43
CA GLU A 333 -20.91 0.46 -15.89
C GLU A 333 -20.14 -0.31 -16.99
N MET A 334 -19.20 0.34 -17.70
CA MET A 334 -18.35 -0.29 -18.72
C MET A 334 -17.22 -1.15 -18.14
N ILE A 335 -16.91 -1.00 -16.84
CA ILE A 335 -15.71 -1.59 -16.17
C ILE A 335 -15.63 -3.11 -16.32
N PRO A 336 -16.68 -3.92 -16.03
CA PRO A 336 -16.54 -5.38 -16.03
C PRO A 336 -16.13 -5.93 -17.39
N GLU A 337 -16.70 -5.41 -18.48
CA GLU A 337 -16.40 -5.87 -19.85
C GLU A 337 -14.97 -5.54 -20.26
N ILE A 338 -14.57 -4.27 -20.11
CA ILE A 338 -13.24 -3.79 -20.47
C ILE A 338 -12.17 -4.50 -19.64
N ASN A 339 -12.38 -4.61 -18.32
CA ASN A 339 -11.43 -5.25 -17.42
C ASN A 339 -11.22 -6.74 -17.76
N ASN A 340 -12.27 -7.45 -18.11
CA ASN A 340 -12.17 -8.85 -18.52
C ASN A 340 -11.42 -8.99 -19.86
N ALA A 341 -11.67 -8.14 -20.83
CA ALA A 341 -10.97 -8.15 -22.11
C ALA A 341 -9.47 -7.84 -21.96
N LEU A 342 -9.10 -6.83 -21.17
CA LEU A 342 -7.69 -6.47 -20.95
C LEU A 342 -6.92 -7.54 -20.20
N ASN A 343 -7.54 -8.18 -19.18
CA ASN A 343 -6.85 -9.16 -18.33
C ASN A 343 -6.88 -10.58 -18.88
N GLY A 344 -7.86 -10.93 -19.72
CA GLY A 344 -8.10 -12.31 -20.15
C GLY A 344 -8.28 -12.51 -21.64
N GLY A 345 -8.37 -11.43 -22.42
CA GLY A 345 -8.71 -11.50 -23.84
C GLY A 345 -7.68 -12.22 -24.72
N ASP A 346 -6.44 -12.34 -24.28
CA ASP A 346 -5.43 -13.17 -24.96
C ASP A 346 -5.43 -14.65 -24.48
N GLY A 347 -6.48 -15.11 -23.76
CA GLY A 347 -6.51 -16.45 -23.19
C GLY A 347 -5.49 -16.65 -22.07
N ARG A 348 -5.06 -15.58 -21.38
CA ARG A 348 -4.01 -15.57 -20.36
C ARG A 348 -2.61 -15.95 -20.88
N GLU A 349 -2.33 -15.80 -22.14
CA GLU A 349 -0.99 -16.07 -22.71
C GLU A 349 0.09 -15.18 -22.08
N TRP A 350 -0.22 -13.93 -21.71
CA TRP A 350 0.73 -13.10 -20.98
C TRP A 350 1.13 -13.71 -19.62
N VAL A 351 0.20 -14.42 -18.94
CA VAL A 351 0.50 -15.10 -17.67
C VAL A 351 1.41 -16.30 -17.92
N LYS A 352 1.18 -17.05 -18.99
CA LYS A 352 2.05 -18.19 -19.38
C LYS A 352 3.46 -17.72 -19.69
N ARG A 353 3.62 -16.61 -20.45
CA ARG A 353 4.94 -15.98 -20.67
C ARG A 353 5.62 -15.54 -19.37
N LEU A 354 4.85 -15.03 -18.40
CA LEU A 354 5.36 -14.67 -17.07
C LEU A 354 5.84 -15.92 -16.31
N MET A 355 5.08 -17.01 -16.36
CA MET A 355 5.47 -18.30 -15.77
C MET A 355 6.77 -18.84 -16.39
N GLU A 356 6.88 -18.77 -17.72
CA GLU A 356 8.10 -19.19 -18.44
C GLU A 356 9.31 -18.35 -18.02
N SER A 357 9.18 -17.03 -17.99
CA SER A 357 10.25 -16.12 -17.56
C SER A 357 10.71 -16.34 -16.12
N ALA A 358 9.80 -16.79 -15.27
CA ALA A 358 10.06 -17.12 -13.86
C ALA A 358 10.42 -18.60 -13.63
N ASN A 359 10.54 -19.43 -14.68
CA ASN A 359 10.78 -20.87 -14.55
C ASN A 359 9.73 -21.61 -13.72
N THR A 360 8.48 -21.12 -13.70
CA THR A 360 7.41 -21.67 -12.87
C THR A 360 6.69 -22.80 -13.58
N LYS A 361 6.73 -24.00 -13.00
CA LYS A 361 6.05 -25.22 -13.49
C LYS A 361 4.83 -25.59 -12.66
N GLU A 362 4.88 -25.31 -11.37
CA GLU A 362 3.79 -25.58 -10.42
C GLU A 362 3.18 -24.26 -9.96
N ILE A 363 1.88 -24.11 -10.16
CA ILE A 363 1.11 -22.90 -9.84
C ILE A 363 -0.02 -23.21 -8.85
N SER A 364 -0.51 -22.17 -8.19
CA SER A 364 -1.62 -22.28 -7.26
C SER A 364 -2.90 -22.76 -7.95
N PRO A 365 -3.79 -23.49 -7.24
CA PRO A 365 -5.09 -23.91 -7.78
C PRO A 365 -5.93 -22.73 -8.29
N PHE A 366 -5.81 -21.57 -7.64
CA PHE A 366 -6.47 -20.35 -8.05
C PHE A 366 -6.00 -19.88 -9.44
N LEU A 367 -4.70 -19.79 -9.66
CA LEU A 367 -4.12 -19.36 -10.95
C LEU A 367 -4.39 -20.40 -12.04
N GLN A 368 -4.27 -21.69 -11.70
CA GLN A 368 -4.60 -22.79 -12.62
C GLN A 368 -6.07 -22.70 -13.11
N LYS A 369 -7.01 -22.47 -12.20
CA LYS A 369 -8.43 -22.30 -12.56
C LYS A 369 -8.63 -21.10 -13.49
N ARG A 370 -7.95 -19.99 -13.24
CA ARG A 370 -8.03 -18.77 -14.09
C ARG A 370 -7.48 -19.00 -15.49
N ILE A 371 -6.39 -19.74 -15.62
CA ILE A 371 -5.81 -20.09 -16.92
C ILE A 371 -6.69 -21.07 -17.67
N ASN A 372 -7.19 -22.14 -17.01
CA ASN A 372 -8.03 -23.15 -17.63
C ASN A 372 -9.38 -22.61 -18.11
N ASN A 373 -9.92 -21.58 -17.44
CA ASN A 373 -11.20 -20.97 -17.79
C ASN A 373 -11.05 -19.75 -18.71
N ALA A 374 -9.85 -19.44 -19.16
CA ALA A 374 -9.61 -18.31 -20.04
C ALA A 374 -9.82 -18.72 -21.50
N GLU A 375 -10.71 -18.03 -22.19
CA GLU A 375 -10.92 -18.18 -23.61
C GLU A 375 -10.40 -16.94 -24.34
N PRO A 376 -9.53 -17.09 -25.34
CA PRO A 376 -9.07 -15.95 -26.12
C PRO A 376 -10.22 -15.38 -26.95
N ILE A 377 -10.32 -14.07 -27.01
CA ILE A 377 -11.21 -13.35 -27.92
C ILE A 377 -10.52 -13.12 -29.27
N SER A 378 -11.28 -12.81 -30.31
CA SER A 378 -10.70 -12.45 -31.60
C SER A 378 -9.91 -11.13 -31.54
N THR A 379 -8.96 -10.94 -32.44
CA THR A 379 -8.24 -9.66 -32.57
C THR A 379 -9.20 -8.48 -32.80
N ALA A 380 -10.28 -8.70 -33.57
CA ALA A 380 -11.29 -7.69 -33.80
C ALA A 380 -12.02 -7.28 -32.52
N GLU A 381 -12.41 -8.24 -31.68
CA GLU A 381 -13.02 -7.98 -30.37
C GLU A 381 -12.04 -7.31 -29.40
N TYR A 382 -10.77 -7.71 -29.43
CA TYR A 382 -9.74 -7.11 -28.60
C TYR A 382 -9.53 -5.63 -28.95
N THR A 383 -9.40 -5.32 -30.26
CA THR A 383 -9.28 -3.92 -30.72
C THR A 383 -10.52 -3.08 -30.41
N ALA A 384 -11.72 -3.65 -30.56
CA ALA A 384 -12.96 -2.97 -30.15
C ALA A 384 -12.98 -2.67 -28.62
N ASN A 385 -12.41 -3.54 -27.79
CA ASN A 385 -12.28 -3.26 -26.35
C ASN A 385 -11.23 -2.18 -26.04
N LEU A 386 -10.18 -2.04 -26.85
CA LEU A 386 -9.27 -0.89 -26.74
C LEU A 386 -9.97 0.43 -27.07
N GLU A 387 -10.79 0.45 -28.10
CA GLU A 387 -11.64 1.63 -28.43
C GLU A 387 -12.61 1.95 -27.28
N ARG A 388 -13.27 0.94 -26.70
CA ARG A 388 -14.12 1.11 -25.52
C ARG A 388 -13.35 1.65 -24.30
N LEU A 389 -12.11 1.21 -24.09
CA LEU A 389 -11.26 1.76 -23.05
C LEU A 389 -11.01 3.25 -23.24
N ASP A 390 -10.76 3.68 -24.47
CA ASP A 390 -10.54 5.10 -24.75
C ASP A 390 -11.84 5.91 -24.62
N GLN A 391 -12.99 5.35 -25.04
CA GLN A 391 -14.30 5.95 -24.78
C GLN A 391 -14.58 6.08 -23.30
N TYR A 392 -14.30 5.03 -22.51
CA TYR A 392 -14.38 5.05 -21.04
C TYR A 392 -13.54 6.18 -20.46
N ARG A 393 -12.26 6.28 -20.84
CA ARG A 393 -11.35 7.34 -20.39
C ARG A 393 -11.87 8.74 -20.74
N SER A 394 -12.42 8.90 -21.94
CA SER A 394 -13.01 10.17 -22.41
C SER A 394 -14.23 10.57 -21.58
N HIS A 395 -15.13 9.62 -21.29
CA HIS A 395 -16.31 9.87 -20.45
C HIS A 395 -15.91 10.25 -19.02
N MET A 396 -14.93 9.52 -18.45
CA MET A 396 -14.40 9.84 -17.13
C MET A 396 -13.76 11.23 -17.07
N LEU A 397 -12.98 11.62 -18.08
CA LEU A 397 -12.41 12.98 -18.20
C LEU A 397 -13.50 14.05 -18.31
N SER A 398 -14.56 13.78 -19.06
CA SER A 398 -15.70 14.69 -19.19
C SER A 398 -16.40 14.91 -17.86
N PHE A 399 -16.56 13.86 -17.03
CA PHE A 399 -17.06 13.97 -15.69
C PHE A 399 -16.13 14.84 -14.81
N MET A 400 -14.82 14.58 -14.83
CA MET A 400 -13.83 15.33 -14.04
C MET A 400 -13.63 16.79 -14.51
N LYS A 401 -14.24 17.20 -15.60
CA LYS A 401 -14.30 18.62 -15.97
C LYS A 401 -15.07 19.45 -14.92
N HIS A 402 -16.04 18.82 -14.26
CA HIS A 402 -16.89 19.47 -13.26
C HIS A 402 -16.35 19.35 -11.84
N TYR A 403 -15.47 18.36 -11.58
CA TYR A 403 -14.94 18.03 -10.25
C TYR A 403 -13.41 18.01 -10.24
N ASP A 404 -12.83 18.22 -9.08
CA ASP A 404 -11.39 18.14 -8.84
C ASP A 404 -10.98 16.80 -8.22
N VAL A 405 -11.96 16.14 -7.52
CA VAL A 405 -11.77 14.88 -6.83
C VAL A 405 -13.08 14.09 -6.72
N ILE A 406 -12.95 12.77 -6.64
CA ILE A 406 -14.03 11.82 -6.35
C ILE A 406 -13.74 11.12 -5.01
N ILE A 407 -14.72 11.07 -4.12
CA ILE A 407 -14.71 10.24 -2.91
C ILE A 407 -15.62 9.04 -3.14
N SER A 408 -15.12 7.82 -2.90
CA SER A 408 -15.86 6.60 -3.18
C SER A 408 -15.49 5.46 -2.23
N PRO A 409 -16.29 4.37 -2.19
CA PRO A 409 -15.85 3.13 -1.56
C PRO A 409 -14.54 2.64 -2.18
N THR A 410 -13.67 2.04 -1.36
CA THR A 410 -12.51 1.29 -1.85
C THR A 410 -12.93 -0.11 -2.28
N ALA A 411 -13.83 -0.72 -1.53
CA ALA A 411 -14.43 -2.02 -1.78
C ALA A 411 -15.87 -2.02 -1.26
N PRO A 412 -16.74 -2.96 -1.72
CA PRO A 412 -18.11 -3.03 -1.22
C PRO A 412 -18.24 -3.71 0.15
N PHE A 413 -17.17 -4.30 0.67
CA PHE A 413 -17.12 -5.01 1.94
C PHE A 413 -15.81 -4.75 2.69
N THR A 414 -15.81 -4.95 4.00
CA THR A 414 -14.60 -5.02 4.84
C THR A 414 -13.87 -6.35 4.62
N ALA A 415 -12.75 -6.58 5.31
CA ALA A 415 -11.96 -7.80 5.15
C ALA A 415 -12.83 -9.08 5.25
N THR A 416 -12.85 -9.89 4.19
CA THR A 416 -13.61 -11.14 4.12
C THR A 416 -12.87 -12.30 4.79
N GLU A 417 -13.55 -13.42 5.01
CA GLU A 417 -12.89 -14.66 5.38
C GLU A 417 -11.97 -15.15 4.25
N HIS A 418 -10.96 -15.94 4.61
CA HIS A 418 -10.05 -16.52 3.63
C HIS A 418 -10.81 -17.41 2.65
N GLY A 419 -10.50 -17.28 1.36
CA GLY A 419 -11.14 -18.02 0.27
C GLY A 419 -12.40 -17.36 -0.31
N GLU A 420 -12.92 -16.30 0.30
CA GLU A 420 -14.19 -15.69 -0.08
C GLU A 420 -14.07 -14.50 -1.06
N THR A 421 -12.88 -13.95 -1.28
CA THR A 421 -12.70 -12.75 -2.12
C THR A 421 -13.23 -12.90 -3.54
N PHE A 422 -13.14 -14.11 -4.10
CA PHE A 422 -13.60 -14.40 -5.47
C PHE A 422 -14.82 -15.32 -5.49
N SER A 423 -15.56 -15.42 -4.39
CA SER A 423 -16.86 -16.10 -4.37
C SER A 423 -17.86 -15.40 -5.29
N ASN A 424 -18.92 -16.10 -5.69
CA ASN A 424 -19.97 -15.51 -6.53
C ASN A 424 -20.61 -14.27 -5.89
N LYS A 425 -20.68 -14.24 -4.55
CA LYS A 425 -21.19 -13.11 -3.77
C LYS A 425 -20.35 -11.86 -3.98
N ASN A 426 -19.03 -12.02 -4.17
CA ASN A 426 -18.06 -10.93 -4.27
C ASN A 426 -17.61 -10.66 -5.72
N LYS A 427 -18.36 -11.19 -6.70
CA LYS A 427 -18.10 -10.96 -8.11
C LYS A 427 -18.09 -9.46 -8.42
N ASN A 428 -17.11 -9.01 -9.21
CA ASN A 428 -16.92 -7.61 -9.60
C ASN A 428 -16.62 -6.61 -8.47
N ALA A 429 -16.33 -7.07 -7.24
CA ALA A 429 -16.00 -6.19 -6.11
C ALA A 429 -14.80 -5.25 -6.40
N PHE A 430 -13.88 -5.69 -7.24
CA PHE A 430 -12.73 -4.88 -7.68
C PHE A 430 -13.09 -3.74 -8.65
N ALA A 431 -14.34 -3.63 -9.09
CA ALA A 431 -14.76 -2.54 -9.98
C ALA A 431 -14.55 -1.15 -9.36
N TYR A 432 -14.63 -1.02 -8.02
CA TYR A 432 -14.35 0.24 -7.32
C TYR A 432 -12.92 0.73 -7.51
N THR A 433 -11.96 -0.16 -7.56
CA THR A 433 -10.53 0.18 -7.69
C THR A 433 -10.03 0.08 -9.13
N SER A 434 -10.43 -0.96 -9.89
CA SER A 434 -9.99 -1.16 -11.27
C SER A 434 -10.44 -0.04 -12.21
N ALA A 435 -11.56 0.65 -11.91
CA ALA A 435 -11.97 1.88 -12.57
C ALA A 435 -10.81 2.87 -12.76
N TYR A 436 -10.03 3.04 -11.70
CA TYR A 436 -8.96 4.02 -11.66
C TYR A 436 -7.59 3.46 -12.05
N ASN A 437 -7.47 2.15 -12.25
CA ASN A 437 -6.36 1.58 -13.02
C ASN A 437 -6.56 1.82 -14.53
N MET A 438 -7.79 1.64 -15.02
CA MET A 438 -8.12 1.86 -16.44
C MET A 438 -7.98 3.33 -16.87
N THR A 439 -8.35 4.29 -16.02
CA THR A 439 -8.07 5.71 -16.28
C THR A 439 -6.61 6.08 -16.08
N GLY A 440 -5.87 5.31 -15.27
CA GLY A 440 -4.51 5.65 -14.86
C GLY A 440 -4.41 6.73 -13.79
N TRP A 441 -5.53 7.23 -13.25
CA TRP A 441 -5.54 8.36 -12.30
C TRP A 441 -5.05 7.99 -10.91
N PRO A 442 -4.51 8.95 -10.13
CA PRO A 442 -4.07 8.70 -8.78
C PRO A 442 -5.26 8.40 -7.85
N GLY A 443 -5.08 7.43 -6.96
CA GLY A 443 -6.06 7.06 -5.95
C GLY A 443 -5.39 6.78 -4.61
N THR A 444 -5.76 7.56 -3.60
CA THR A 444 -5.28 7.41 -2.22
C THR A 444 -6.37 6.76 -1.37
N VAL A 445 -6.00 5.90 -0.45
CA VAL A 445 -6.89 5.35 0.56
C VAL A 445 -6.43 5.80 1.92
N VAL A 446 -7.38 6.22 2.75
CA VAL A 446 -7.19 6.55 4.16
C VAL A 446 -8.25 5.85 5.00
N ARG A 447 -7.87 5.36 6.18
CA ARG A 447 -8.84 4.82 7.12
C ARG A 447 -9.77 5.94 7.60
N TYR A 448 -11.09 5.70 7.47
CA TYR A 448 -12.09 6.68 7.88
C TYR A 448 -13.13 6.12 8.85
N GLY A 449 -13.38 4.82 8.83
CA GLY A 449 -14.39 4.17 9.65
C GLY A 449 -13.96 2.85 10.26
N THR A 450 -14.90 2.24 10.96
CA THR A 450 -14.80 0.89 11.53
C THR A 450 -16.21 0.28 11.48
N CYS A 451 -16.35 -0.98 11.03
CA CYS A 451 -17.62 -1.68 11.04
C CYS A 451 -17.93 -2.28 12.44
N GLU A 452 -19.12 -2.87 12.59
CA GLU A 452 -19.55 -3.52 13.85
C GLU A 452 -18.62 -4.65 14.31
N GLU A 453 -17.95 -5.35 13.36
CA GLU A 453 -16.97 -6.39 13.66
C GLU A 453 -15.57 -5.84 14.03
N ASN A 454 -15.45 -4.53 14.27
CA ASN A 454 -14.21 -3.81 14.54
C ASN A 454 -13.17 -3.87 13.39
N LEU A 455 -13.59 -4.20 12.17
CA LEU A 455 -12.73 -4.17 11.00
C LEU A 455 -12.65 -2.74 10.43
N PRO A 456 -11.47 -2.32 9.93
CA PRO A 456 -11.29 -1.00 9.36
C PRO A 456 -12.14 -0.78 8.09
N ILE A 457 -12.52 0.48 7.89
CA ILE A 457 -13.10 0.97 6.64
C ILE A 457 -12.21 2.11 6.14
N GLY A 458 -11.69 1.97 4.92
CA GLY A 458 -10.97 3.01 4.20
C GLY A 458 -11.83 3.61 3.10
N VAL A 459 -11.76 4.92 2.93
CA VAL A 459 -12.36 5.63 1.79
C VAL A 459 -11.33 5.88 0.72
N GLN A 460 -11.74 5.82 -0.54
CA GLN A 460 -10.90 6.06 -1.70
C GLN A 460 -11.07 7.50 -2.20
N ILE A 461 -9.97 8.19 -2.42
CA ILE A 461 -9.86 9.58 -2.84
C ILE A 461 -9.16 9.58 -4.20
N VAL A 462 -9.88 9.90 -5.26
CA VAL A 462 -9.36 9.91 -6.64
C VAL A 462 -9.34 11.33 -7.17
N SER A 463 -8.16 11.84 -7.47
CA SER A 463 -7.99 13.17 -8.06
C SER A 463 -7.84 13.12 -9.58
N ARG A 464 -7.89 14.30 -10.22
CA ARG A 464 -7.58 14.47 -11.64
C ARG A 464 -6.21 13.87 -11.99
N PRO A 465 -5.97 13.54 -13.26
CA PRO A 465 -4.66 13.08 -13.73
C PRO A 465 -3.53 13.98 -13.21
N TRP A 466 -2.46 13.38 -12.69
CA TRP A 466 -1.24 14.04 -12.21
C TRP A 466 -1.43 14.98 -11.00
N ARG A 467 -2.56 14.88 -10.31
CA ARG A 467 -2.88 15.70 -9.13
C ARG A 467 -2.85 14.87 -7.83
N GLU A 468 -1.78 14.10 -7.64
CA GLU A 468 -1.53 13.38 -6.38
C GLU A 468 -1.52 14.31 -5.16
N ASP A 469 -1.10 15.56 -5.36
CA ASP A 469 -1.16 16.61 -4.34
C ASP A 469 -2.55 16.82 -3.77
N VAL A 470 -3.58 16.80 -4.62
CA VAL A 470 -4.99 16.97 -4.20
C VAL A 470 -5.47 15.76 -3.41
N SER A 471 -5.24 14.53 -3.92
CA SER A 471 -5.67 13.33 -3.20
C SER A 471 -4.96 13.15 -1.85
N LEU A 472 -3.67 13.53 -1.77
CA LEU A 472 -2.89 13.48 -0.52
C LEU A 472 -3.32 14.57 0.46
N ALA A 473 -3.62 15.79 -0.01
CA ALA A 473 -4.11 16.87 0.85
C ALA A 473 -5.44 16.50 1.51
N ILE A 474 -6.39 15.97 0.72
CA ILE A 474 -7.67 15.50 1.25
C ILE A 474 -7.47 14.33 2.22
N ALA A 475 -6.63 13.35 1.86
CA ALA A 475 -6.32 12.23 2.74
C ALA A 475 -5.77 12.70 4.08
N LEU A 476 -4.89 13.73 4.09
CA LEU A 476 -4.32 14.31 5.30
C LEU A 476 -5.38 14.95 6.19
N GLU A 477 -6.35 15.68 5.62
CA GLU A 477 -7.44 16.28 6.40
C GLU A 477 -8.41 15.21 6.93
N LEU A 478 -8.80 14.24 6.11
CA LEU A 478 -9.65 13.13 6.54
C LEU A 478 -8.97 12.24 7.60
N GLU A 479 -7.64 12.05 7.52
CA GLU A 479 -6.86 11.37 8.56
C GLU A 479 -6.92 12.11 9.90
N LYS A 480 -6.79 13.43 9.90
CA LYS A 480 -6.90 14.26 11.11
C LYS A 480 -8.29 14.16 11.75
N ILE A 481 -9.34 14.21 10.95
CA ILE A 481 -10.73 14.16 11.42
C ILE A 481 -11.06 12.78 11.98
N SER A 482 -10.75 11.71 11.26
CA SER A 482 -11.09 10.34 11.64
C SER A 482 -10.16 9.74 12.70
N GLY A 483 -9.01 10.38 12.95
CA GLY A 483 -7.91 9.85 13.75
C GLY A 483 -7.08 8.76 13.05
N GLY A 484 -7.35 8.48 11.77
CA GLY A 484 -6.56 7.61 10.90
C GLY A 484 -6.36 6.19 11.43
N TRP A 485 -5.12 5.71 11.35
CA TRP A 485 -4.75 4.37 11.80
C TRP A 485 -5.02 4.14 13.29
N LYS A 486 -5.46 2.92 13.64
CA LYS A 486 -5.63 2.46 15.02
C LYS A 486 -4.87 1.15 15.23
N ASN A 487 -4.27 0.97 16.42
CA ASN A 487 -3.54 -0.25 16.74
C ASN A 487 -4.48 -1.48 16.73
N PRO A 488 -4.16 -2.55 15.97
CA PRO A 488 -4.95 -3.78 15.94
C PRO A 488 -4.83 -4.65 17.20
N ASN A 489 -4.03 -4.26 18.20
CA ASN A 489 -3.83 -5.01 19.46
C ASN A 489 -3.33 -6.45 19.26
N ILE A 490 -2.38 -6.68 18.36
CA ILE A 490 -1.74 -7.97 18.08
C ILE A 490 -0.31 -8.01 18.63
#